data_01198158c314b3ca52d87e52ab576a0d
#
_entry.id   01198158c314b3ca52d87e52ab576a0d
#
_cell.length_a   1.000
_cell.length_b   1.000
_cell.length_c   1.000
_cell.angle_alpha   90.00
_cell.angle_beta   90.00
_cell.angle_gamma   90.00
#
_symmetry.space_group_name_H-M   'P 1'
#
loop_
_entity.id
_entity.type
_entity.pdbx_description
1 polymer ?
#
loop_
_entity_poly.entity_id
_entity_poly.type
_entity_poly.pdbx_seq_one_letter_code
_entity_poly.pdbx_strand_id
1 'polypeptide(L)'
;MASPRTYDIPLGCLLSVAPGLPTTDMARTVEHYQRLGFTFSAPGAAEQAPPAEASFAIGERDGVSLHFALKPDHDPTRTATWVYISVEDADELSAEFAASGAGQGRTPRDTDYKMRELAHIDPDGNMLLFGSPLPEDPQDPQDPQDPPGEPAASQDAGVAPDPRVFEFTTALQRGEVARLRALLAADPGLATSLINSRTPLHLFADAPGHRPHPAQVVAVLAEAGADLDAHAAGMWHHETPLHWAASNDDVELIDALLDAGADIEHPGSSIGGGPPAESALGYTQWKALRRLYERGATMNLSRAAALGLMPLVAELATATPPDREELALACWNACRAGQLETARYLAGRGADIDWRAPWSGQTPLDAARDKHQRAVVAWLTESGASSGAG
;
A
#
# COMPACT_ATOMS: atom_id res chain seq x y z
N MET A 1 0.00 -31.75 -8.24
CA MET A 1 1.05 -30.83 -7.79
C MET A 1 1.11 -30.92 -6.27
N ALA A 2 2.28 -30.93 -5.64
CA ALA A 2 2.38 -30.89 -4.19
C ALA A 2 1.99 -29.49 -3.72
N SER A 3 1.25 -29.39 -2.60
CA SER A 3 0.93 -28.07 -2.01
C SER A 3 2.21 -27.29 -1.69
N PRO A 4 2.24 -25.96 -1.88
CA PRO A 4 3.40 -25.15 -1.53
C PRO A 4 3.73 -25.29 -0.04
N ARG A 5 5.01 -25.31 0.29
CA ARG A 5 5.46 -25.28 1.69
C ARG A 5 5.19 -23.92 2.28
N THR A 6 4.59 -23.86 3.46
CA THR A 6 4.37 -22.61 4.20
C THR A 6 5.41 -22.49 5.29
N TYR A 7 6.06 -21.34 5.36
CA TYR A 7 7.01 -21.00 6.40
C TYR A 7 6.57 -19.71 7.09
N ASP A 8 6.31 -19.81 8.38
CA ASP A 8 6.21 -18.65 9.26
C ASP A 8 7.62 -18.38 9.80
N ILE A 9 8.27 -17.34 9.29
CA ILE A 9 9.50 -16.85 9.91
C ILE A 9 9.03 -16.06 11.13
N PRO A 10 9.36 -16.46 12.37
CA PRO A 10 9.24 -15.54 13.48
C PRO A 10 10.04 -14.33 13.10
N LEU A 11 9.43 -13.16 13.18
CA LEU A 11 10.04 -11.86 12.86
C LEU A 11 11.25 -11.52 13.75
N GLY A 12 11.98 -12.54 14.21
CA GLY A 12 13.10 -12.46 15.12
C GLY A 12 14.32 -11.71 14.60
N CYS A 13 14.26 -11.23 13.36
CA CYS A 13 15.33 -10.43 12.78
C CYS A 13 14.88 -9.00 12.44
N LEU A 14 13.59 -8.79 12.22
CA LEU A 14 12.92 -7.50 12.33
C LEU A 14 11.95 -7.65 13.50
N LEU A 15 12.42 -7.46 14.72
CA LEU A 15 11.65 -7.71 15.94
C LEU A 15 10.38 -6.85 16.02
N SER A 16 10.38 -5.70 15.40
CA SER A 16 9.20 -4.86 15.16
C SER A 16 9.57 -3.71 14.22
N VAL A 17 8.65 -3.24 13.41
CA VAL A 17 8.70 -1.87 12.89
C VAL A 17 8.01 -1.00 13.92
N ALA A 18 8.78 -0.16 14.59
CA ALA A 18 8.21 0.86 15.46
C ALA A 18 8.20 2.18 14.68
N PRO A 19 7.04 2.71 14.30
CA PRO A 19 6.96 4.00 13.65
C PRO A 19 7.47 5.09 14.58
N GLY A 20 8.28 6.01 14.05
CA GLY A 20 8.74 7.20 14.76
C GLY A 20 7.73 8.33 14.63
N LEU A 21 7.08 8.69 15.71
CA LEU A 21 6.11 9.78 15.78
C LEU A 21 6.79 11.04 16.34
N PRO A 22 6.80 12.17 15.61
CA PRO A 22 7.29 13.42 16.15
C PRO A 22 6.34 13.97 17.22
N THR A 23 6.91 14.61 18.23
CA THR A 23 6.17 15.36 19.25
C THR A 23 6.84 16.69 19.55
N THR A 24 6.07 17.72 19.82
CA THR A 24 6.56 19.03 20.26
C THR A 24 6.66 19.11 21.81
N ASP A 25 5.98 18.19 22.51
CA ASP A 25 5.93 18.14 23.98
C ASP A 25 5.82 16.68 24.45
N MET A 26 6.92 16.12 24.91
CA MET A 26 7.01 14.72 25.34
C MET A 26 6.12 14.44 26.55
N ALA A 27 6.00 15.38 27.49
CA ALA A 27 5.14 15.18 28.68
C ALA A 27 3.67 15.05 28.29
N ARG A 28 3.20 15.92 27.43
CA ARG A 28 1.84 15.88 26.88
C ARG A 28 1.59 14.57 26.09
N THR A 29 2.56 14.13 25.29
CA THR A 29 2.47 12.89 24.53
C THR A 29 2.38 11.69 25.44
N VAL A 30 3.27 11.57 26.43
CA VAL A 30 3.24 10.48 27.41
C VAL A 30 1.90 10.41 28.14
N GLU A 31 1.39 11.56 28.62
CA GLU A 31 0.09 11.61 29.31
C GLU A 31 -1.05 11.19 28.38
N HIS A 32 -1.04 11.64 27.13
CA HIS A 32 -2.06 11.32 26.13
C HIS A 32 -2.09 9.81 25.84
N TYR A 33 -0.96 9.21 25.50
CA TYR A 33 -0.90 7.79 25.16
C TYR A 33 -1.05 6.85 26.38
N GLN A 34 -0.72 7.30 27.57
CA GLN A 34 -1.06 6.57 28.80
C GLN A 34 -2.57 6.43 28.99
N ARG A 35 -3.36 7.45 28.61
CA ARG A 35 -4.82 7.34 28.58
C ARG A 35 -5.34 6.37 27.52
N LEU A 36 -4.54 6.15 26.45
CA LEU A 36 -4.79 5.12 25.44
C LEU A 36 -4.25 3.74 25.85
N GLY A 37 -3.82 3.55 27.09
CA GLY A 37 -3.36 2.27 27.63
C GLY A 37 -1.88 1.94 27.34
N PHE A 38 -1.09 2.86 26.78
CA PHE A 38 0.34 2.62 26.54
C PHE A 38 1.17 2.80 27.83
N THR A 39 2.14 1.95 28.00
CA THR A 39 3.22 2.09 29.00
C THR A 39 4.46 2.67 28.33
N PHE A 40 5.28 3.44 29.08
CA PHE A 40 6.40 4.17 28.51
C PHE A 40 7.74 3.80 29.12
N SER A 41 8.76 3.77 28.26
CA SER A 41 10.18 3.69 28.64
C SER A 41 11.00 4.73 27.87
N ALA A 42 12.14 5.13 28.41
CA ALA A 42 13.07 6.07 27.77
C ALA A 42 14.47 5.42 27.69
N PRO A 43 14.75 4.61 26.66
CA PRO A 43 16.06 3.96 26.53
C PRO A 43 17.17 4.99 26.24
N GLY A 44 18.30 4.87 26.94
CA GLY A 44 19.51 5.68 26.71
C GLY A 44 19.53 7.05 27.39
N ALA A 45 18.46 7.54 27.99
CA ALA A 45 18.55 8.56 29.03
C ALA A 45 19.18 7.88 30.26
N ALA A 46 20.10 8.55 30.98
CA ALA A 46 20.60 8.04 32.22
C ALA A 46 19.43 7.40 32.98
N GLU A 47 19.53 6.16 33.40
CA GLU A 47 18.48 5.23 33.90
C GLU A 47 17.43 5.79 34.89
N GLN A 48 17.34 7.11 35.03
CA GLN A 48 16.59 7.82 36.05
C GLN A 48 15.72 8.99 35.53
N ALA A 49 15.78 9.33 34.23
CA ALA A 49 14.90 10.40 33.72
C ALA A 49 13.49 9.85 33.40
N PRO A 50 12.42 10.49 33.89
CA PRO A 50 11.07 10.12 33.53
C PRO A 50 10.89 10.20 32.00
N PRO A 51 10.13 9.28 31.36
CA PRO A 51 9.88 9.33 29.91
C PRO A 51 9.35 10.70 29.43
N ALA A 52 8.59 11.39 30.27
CA ALA A 52 8.04 12.71 29.99
C ALA A 52 9.11 13.84 29.85
N GLU A 53 10.32 13.63 30.36
CA GLU A 53 11.44 14.59 30.28
C GLU A 53 12.48 14.18 29.23
N ALA A 54 12.26 13.04 28.57
CA ALA A 54 13.21 12.52 27.59
C ALA A 54 13.03 13.18 26.20
N SER A 55 14.12 13.20 25.43
CA SER A 55 14.05 13.59 24.01
C SER A 55 13.56 12.48 23.09
N PHE A 56 13.47 11.26 23.61
CA PHE A 56 12.99 10.05 22.93
C PHE A 56 12.34 9.12 23.94
N ALA A 57 11.18 8.57 23.61
CA ALA A 57 10.46 7.62 24.44
C ALA A 57 9.85 6.50 23.59
N ILE A 58 9.63 5.35 24.20
CA ILE A 58 8.96 4.20 23.60
C ILE A 58 7.68 3.95 24.38
N GLY A 59 6.54 3.98 23.68
CA GLY A 59 5.24 3.57 24.21
C GLY A 59 4.91 2.17 23.72
N GLU A 60 4.47 1.30 24.63
CA GLU A 60 4.12 -0.09 24.33
C GLU A 60 2.72 -0.43 24.84
N ARG A 61 1.93 -1.10 24.00
CA ARG A 61 0.61 -1.65 24.34
C ARG A 61 0.34 -2.90 23.51
N ASP A 62 -0.08 -3.99 24.12
CA ASP A 62 -0.52 -5.24 23.45
C ASP A 62 0.47 -5.76 22.39
N GLY A 63 1.79 -5.60 22.64
CA GLY A 63 2.85 -5.98 21.70
C GLY A 63 3.10 -4.96 20.58
N VAL A 64 2.34 -3.89 20.51
CA VAL A 64 2.57 -2.75 19.59
C VAL A 64 3.51 -1.76 20.25
N SER A 65 4.57 -1.35 19.54
CA SER A 65 5.55 -0.38 19.99
C SER A 65 5.51 0.86 19.11
N LEU A 66 5.41 2.04 19.73
CA LEU A 66 5.45 3.35 19.08
C LEU A 66 6.65 4.13 19.64
N HIS A 67 7.44 4.70 18.75
CA HIS A 67 8.59 5.51 19.14
C HIS A 67 8.26 7.00 19.03
N PHE A 68 8.56 7.77 20.04
CA PHE A 68 8.30 9.22 20.08
C PHE A 68 9.62 9.98 20.14
N ALA A 69 9.80 10.93 19.22
CA ALA A 69 10.98 11.79 19.18
C ALA A 69 10.57 13.26 19.39
N LEU A 70 11.20 13.92 20.36
CA LEU A 70 10.97 15.34 20.60
C LEU A 70 11.51 16.16 19.43
N LYS A 71 10.62 16.86 18.76
CA LYS A 71 10.87 17.77 17.63
C LYS A 71 10.16 19.09 17.88
N PRO A 72 10.79 20.03 18.60
CA PRO A 72 10.14 21.29 18.99
C PRO A 72 9.64 22.14 17.82
N ASP A 73 10.22 21.95 16.64
CA ASP A 73 9.89 22.62 15.37
C ASP A 73 8.92 21.81 14.48
N HIS A 74 8.37 20.72 14.99
CA HIS A 74 7.37 19.93 14.25
C HIS A 74 6.13 20.76 13.96
N ASP A 75 5.73 20.77 12.68
CA ASP A 75 4.51 21.40 12.20
C ASP A 75 3.57 20.34 11.64
N PRO A 76 2.50 19.97 12.36
CA PRO A 76 1.57 18.92 11.94
C PRO A 76 0.85 19.24 10.62
N THR A 77 0.84 20.51 10.18
CA THR A 77 0.24 20.88 8.88
C THR A 77 1.16 20.56 7.69
N ARG A 78 2.43 20.28 7.94
CA ARG A 78 3.45 20.02 6.92
C ARG A 78 3.97 18.59 6.93
N THR A 79 3.92 17.92 8.06
CA THR A 79 4.47 16.58 8.26
C THR A 79 3.45 15.70 9.01
N ALA A 80 2.38 15.31 8.33
CA ALA A 80 1.43 14.34 8.88
C ALA A 80 2.06 12.94 8.84
N THR A 81 2.28 12.35 10.00
CA THR A 81 2.63 10.93 10.13
C THR A 81 1.36 10.14 10.39
N TRP A 82 1.18 9.01 9.70
CA TRP A 82 0.09 8.10 10.00
C TRP A 82 0.61 6.66 10.17
N VAL A 83 -0.07 5.91 11.01
CA VAL A 83 0.26 4.52 11.35
C VAL A 83 -1.01 3.71 11.28
N TYR A 84 -0.96 2.57 10.60
CA TYR A 84 -2.04 1.59 10.62
C TYR A 84 -1.74 0.49 11.64
N ILE A 85 -2.71 0.20 12.49
CA ILE A 85 -2.61 -0.80 13.56
C ILE A 85 -3.80 -1.76 13.41
N SER A 86 -3.52 -3.04 13.16
CA SER A 86 -4.56 -4.06 13.16
C SER A 86 -5.02 -4.35 14.58
N VAL A 87 -6.33 -4.41 14.80
CA VAL A 87 -6.97 -4.68 16.08
C VAL A 87 -8.02 -5.77 15.93
N GLU A 88 -8.38 -6.42 17.02
CA GLU A 88 -9.43 -7.43 17.01
C GLU A 88 -10.81 -6.82 16.78
N ASP A 89 -11.12 -5.69 17.45
CA ASP A 89 -12.40 -5.01 17.35
C ASP A 89 -12.21 -3.47 17.46
N ALA A 90 -12.51 -2.76 16.38
CA ALA A 90 -12.39 -1.32 16.31
C ALA A 90 -13.51 -0.59 17.10
N ASP A 91 -14.67 -1.19 17.27
CA ASP A 91 -15.77 -0.60 18.07
C ASP A 91 -15.47 -0.70 19.56
N GLU A 92 -14.97 -1.85 20.03
CA GLU A 92 -14.57 -2.02 21.42
C GLU A 92 -13.44 -1.04 21.77
N LEU A 93 -12.43 -0.91 20.90
CA LEU A 93 -11.34 0.05 21.07
C LEU A 93 -11.85 1.50 21.08
N SER A 94 -12.81 1.84 20.23
CA SER A 94 -13.44 3.16 20.20
C SER A 94 -14.15 3.48 21.50
N ALA A 95 -14.87 2.52 22.06
CA ALA A 95 -15.56 2.67 23.36
C ALA A 95 -14.55 2.85 24.50
N GLU A 96 -13.43 2.10 24.48
CA GLU A 96 -12.35 2.25 25.46
C GLU A 96 -11.73 3.66 25.39
N PHE A 97 -11.39 4.15 24.18
CA PHE A 97 -10.83 5.49 24.02
C PHE A 97 -11.80 6.60 24.45
N ALA A 98 -13.09 6.44 24.19
CA ALA A 98 -14.10 7.37 24.67
C ALA A 98 -14.19 7.38 26.21
N ALA A 99 -14.09 6.23 26.86
CA ALA A 99 -14.13 6.11 28.32
C ALA A 99 -12.85 6.66 28.99
N SER A 100 -11.70 6.58 28.33
CA SER A 100 -10.41 7.03 28.88
C SER A 100 -10.24 8.56 28.88
N GLY A 101 -11.10 9.29 28.17
CA GLY A 101 -10.99 10.75 28.00
C GLY A 101 -9.76 11.18 27.16
N ALA A 102 -9.17 10.27 26.40
CA ALA A 102 -7.98 10.53 25.57
C ALA A 102 -8.28 11.34 24.29
N GLY A 103 -9.43 11.96 24.21
CA GLY A 103 -9.83 12.82 23.10
C GLY A 103 -10.92 12.21 22.20
N GLN A 104 -11.37 12.98 21.23
CA GLN A 104 -12.45 12.58 20.33
C GLN A 104 -11.91 11.63 19.26
N GLY A 105 -11.98 10.32 19.51
CA GLY A 105 -11.90 9.32 18.45
C GLY A 105 -13.05 9.54 17.46
N ARG A 106 -12.78 9.39 16.17
CA ARG A 106 -13.87 9.35 15.18
C ARG A 106 -14.65 8.05 15.37
N THR A 107 -15.96 8.09 15.13
CA THR A 107 -16.76 6.87 15.11
C THR A 107 -16.19 5.89 14.08
N PRO A 108 -16.00 4.60 14.42
CA PRO A 108 -15.54 3.61 13.46
C PRO A 108 -16.41 3.58 12.20
N ARG A 109 -15.78 3.37 11.04
CA ARG A 109 -16.46 3.33 9.75
C ARG A 109 -16.10 2.06 9.01
N ASP A 110 -17.07 1.52 8.30
CA ASP A 110 -16.84 0.42 7.38
C ASP A 110 -16.21 0.97 6.10
N THR A 111 -15.25 0.22 5.58
CA THR A 111 -14.57 0.54 4.33
C THR A 111 -15.01 -0.43 3.23
N ASP A 112 -14.82 -0.02 1.98
CA ASP A 112 -15.18 -0.84 0.81
C ASP A 112 -14.30 -2.11 0.72
N TYR A 113 -13.15 -2.13 1.41
CA TYR A 113 -12.25 -3.27 1.51
C TYR A 113 -12.47 -4.12 2.78
N LYS A 114 -13.72 -4.16 3.26
CA LYS A 114 -14.19 -5.05 4.34
C LYS A 114 -13.45 -4.88 5.67
N MET A 115 -13.01 -3.66 5.97
CA MET A 115 -12.42 -3.31 7.26
C MET A 115 -13.32 -2.32 8.00
N ARG A 116 -13.35 -2.42 9.32
CA ARG A 116 -13.94 -1.42 10.19
C ARG A 116 -12.83 -0.60 10.81
N GLU A 117 -12.80 0.70 10.51
CA GLU A 117 -11.67 1.56 10.84
C GLU A 117 -12.02 2.68 11.81
N LEU A 118 -11.16 2.86 12.81
CA LEU A 118 -11.17 3.94 13.78
C LEU A 118 -9.95 4.82 13.57
N ALA A 119 -10.15 6.11 13.28
CA ALA A 119 -9.05 7.08 13.21
C ALA A 119 -8.95 7.86 14.53
N HIS A 120 -7.74 7.93 15.08
CA HIS A 120 -7.38 8.74 16.22
C HIS A 120 -6.26 9.71 15.84
N ILE A 121 -6.39 10.98 16.22
CA ILE A 121 -5.38 12.02 15.98
C ILE A 121 -4.85 12.47 17.33
N ASP A 122 -3.54 12.35 17.50
CA ASP A 122 -2.86 12.76 18.72
C ASP A 122 -2.69 14.30 18.80
N PRO A 123 -2.26 14.84 19.95
CA PRO A 123 -2.08 16.29 20.11
C PRO A 123 -1.04 16.93 19.19
N ASP A 124 -0.15 16.15 18.57
CA ASP A 124 0.86 16.59 17.61
C ASP A 124 0.46 16.35 16.15
N GLY A 125 -0.81 15.95 15.91
CA GLY A 125 -1.35 15.74 14.58
C GLY A 125 -0.98 14.41 13.94
N ASN A 126 -0.33 13.49 14.67
CA ASN A 126 -0.08 12.15 14.16
C ASN A 126 -1.39 11.37 14.15
N MET A 127 -1.67 10.66 13.06
CA MET A 127 -2.88 9.88 12.88
C MET A 127 -2.60 8.39 13.11
N LEU A 128 -3.29 7.79 14.08
CA LEU A 128 -3.33 6.34 14.26
C LEU A 128 -4.65 5.84 13.65
N LEU A 129 -4.55 4.93 12.71
CA LEU A 129 -5.67 4.27 12.08
C LEU A 129 -5.72 2.82 12.57
N PHE A 130 -6.77 2.48 13.29
CA PHE A 130 -6.99 1.14 13.84
C PHE A 130 -8.03 0.42 12.99
N GLY A 131 -7.72 -0.79 12.51
CA GLY A 131 -8.60 -1.55 11.64
C GLY A 131 -8.84 -2.98 12.12
N SER A 132 -10.10 -3.39 12.14
CA SER A 132 -10.53 -4.77 12.33
C SER A 132 -11.29 -5.28 11.11
N PRO A 133 -11.19 -6.58 10.75
CA PRO A 133 -12.02 -7.16 9.69
C PRO A 133 -13.51 -7.03 10.01
N LEU A 134 -14.33 -6.71 9.00
CA LEU A 134 -15.77 -6.82 9.16
C LEU A 134 -16.16 -8.30 9.29
N PRO A 135 -17.21 -8.62 10.08
CA PRO A 135 -17.77 -9.97 10.09
C PRO A 135 -18.17 -10.40 8.67
N GLU A 136 -17.86 -11.64 8.34
CA GLU A 136 -18.33 -12.22 7.07
C GLU A 136 -19.86 -12.19 7.03
N ASP A 137 -20.44 -11.62 5.98
CA ASP A 137 -21.89 -11.68 5.75
C ASP A 137 -22.25 -13.08 5.25
N PRO A 138 -23.04 -13.87 5.99
CA PRO A 138 -23.45 -15.20 5.54
C PRO A 138 -24.27 -15.21 4.24
N GLN A 139 -24.67 -14.03 3.74
CA GLN A 139 -25.44 -13.86 2.51
C GLN A 139 -24.60 -13.25 1.35
N ASP A 140 -23.33 -12.88 1.61
CA ASP A 140 -22.41 -12.49 0.53
C ASP A 140 -22.15 -13.75 -0.32
N PRO A 141 -22.46 -13.76 -1.63
CA PRO A 141 -22.19 -14.92 -2.45
C PRO A 141 -20.70 -15.18 -2.46
N GLN A 142 -20.27 -16.21 -1.73
CA GLN A 142 -18.92 -16.73 -1.81
C GLN A 142 -18.62 -17.02 -3.28
N ASP A 143 -17.51 -16.49 -3.78
CA ASP A 143 -17.04 -16.86 -5.11
C ASP A 143 -16.90 -18.39 -5.13
N PRO A 144 -17.54 -19.12 -6.09
CA PRO A 144 -17.60 -20.60 -6.08
C PRO A 144 -16.23 -21.29 -6.19
N GLN A 145 -15.15 -20.54 -6.21
CA GLN A 145 -13.79 -21.07 -6.43
C GLN A 145 -12.91 -21.14 -5.18
N ASP A 146 -13.32 -20.58 -4.06
CA ASP A 146 -12.61 -20.78 -2.80
C ASP A 146 -13.28 -21.89 -1.98
N PRO A 147 -12.59 -23.03 -1.75
CA PRO A 147 -13.02 -23.97 -0.72
C PRO A 147 -12.93 -23.24 0.64
N PRO A 148 -13.86 -23.48 1.58
CA PRO A 148 -13.84 -22.85 2.89
C PRO A 148 -12.48 -23.13 3.54
N GLY A 149 -11.64 -22.12 3.56
CA GLY A 149 -10.38 -22.15 4.30
C GLY A 149 -10.76 -22.20 5.77
N GLU A 150 -10.59 -23.36 6.40
CA GLU A 150 -10.49 -23.40 7.85
C GLU A 150 -9.43 -22.38 8.25
N PRO A 151 -9.68 -21.51 9.25
CA PRO A 151 -8.62 -20.69 9.81
C PRO A 151 -7.54 -21.67 10.24
N ALA A 152 -6.39 -21.63 9.58
CA ALA A 152 -5.24 -22.39 10.01
C ALA A 152 -4.91 -21.88 11.41
N ALA A 153 -5.47 -22.58 12.41
CA ALA A 153 -5.04 -22.41 13.78
C ALA A 153 -3.52 -22.61 13.74
N SER A 154 -2.80 -21.57 14.10
CA SER A 154 -1.35 -21.60 14.25
C SER A 154 -1.01 -22.60 15.36
N GLN A 155 -0.95 -23.88 14.99
CA GLN A 155 -0.42 -24.95 15.82
C GLN A 155 1.06 -25.08 15.53
N ASP A 156 1.84 -24.04 15.82
CA ASP A 156 3.28 -24.19 15.99
C ASP A 156 3.87 -23.06 16.85
N ALA A 157 3.40 -23.00 18.09
CA ALA A 157 4.19 -22.38 19.13
C ALA A 157 5.38 -23.31 19.44
N GLY A 158 6.53 -23.15 18.76
CA GLY A 158 7.73 -23.81 19.19
C GLY A 158 8.72 -24.34 18.16
N VAL A 159 8.47 -24.25 16.85
CA VAL A 159 9.50 -24.61 15.87
C VAL A 159 10.41 -23.39 15.65
N ALA A 160 11.69 -23.53 16.01
CA ALA A 160 12.69 -22.53 15.66
C ALA A 160 12.66 -22.30 14.13
N PRO A 161 12.73 -21.04 13.66
CA PRO A 161 12.69 -20.75 12.24
C PRO A 161 13.78 -21.54 11.51
N ASP A 162 13.42 -22.10 10.34
CA ASP A 162 14.43 -22.79 9.54
C ASP A 162 15.51 -21.76 9.13
N PRO A 163 16.77 -21.91 9.61
CA PRO A 163 17.84 -20.95 9.32
C PRO A 163 18.06 -20.74 7.82
N ARG A 164 17.70 -21.74 6.99
CA ARG A 164 17.82 -21.67 5.52
C ARG A 164 16.82 -20.70 4.91
N VAL A 165 15.60 -20.65 5.45
CA VAL A 165 14.57 -19.71 4.98
C VAL A 165 14.97 -18.28 5.31
N PHE A 166 15.55 -18.05 6.49
CA PHE A 166 16.10 -16.76 6.86
C PHE A 166 17.26 -16.33 5.95
N GLU A 167 18.19 -17.25 5.70
CA GLU A 167 19.31 -17.00 4.80
C GLU A 167 18.83 -16.72 3.38
N PHE A 168 17.82 -17.47 2.91
CA PHE A 168 17.23 -17.29 1.59
C PHE A 168 16.56 -15.91 1.45
N THR A 169 15.75 -15.50 2.41
CA THR A 169 15.09 -14.19 2.38
C THR A 169 16.09 -13.04 2.45
N THR A 170 17.15 -13.19 3.25
CA THR A 170 18.23 -12.20 3.31
C THR A 170 18.96 -12.07 1.98
N ALA A 171 19.35 -13.21 1.37
CA ALA A 171 19.98 -13.23 0.05
C ALA A 171 19.06 -12.64 -1.03
N LEU A 172 17.75 -12.92 -0.94
CA LEU A 172 16.74 -12.40 -1.84
C LEU A 172 16.68 -10.87 -1.76
N GLN A 173 16.49 -10.32 -0.56
CA GLN A 173 16.38 -8.88 -0.35
C GLN A 173 17.64 -8.10 -0.75
N ARG A 174 18.82 -8.74 -0.65
CA ARG A 174 20.10 -8.14 -1.04
C ARG A 174 20.48 -8.36 -2.49
N GLY A 175 19.68 -9.15 -3.24
CA GLY A 175 20.00 -9.51 -4.62
C GLY A 175 21.28 -10.34 -4.74
N GLU A 176 21.60 -11.18 -3.75
CA GLU A 176 22.80 -12.02 -3.72
C GLU A 176 22.64 -13.25 -4.64
N VAL A 177 22.67 -13.03 -5.96
CA VAL A 177 22.33 -14.02 -6.99
C VAL A 177 23.10 -15.35 -6.84
N ALA A 178 24.40 -15.30 -6.56
CA ALA A 178 25.21 -16.52 -6.38
C ALA A 178 24.76 -17.33 -5.17
N ARG A 179 24.38 -16.64 -4.08
CA ARG A 179 23.86 -17.28 -2.87
C ARG A 179 22.48 -17.88 -3.09
N LEU A 180 21.59 -17.15 -3.77
CA LEU A 180 20.28 -17.66 -4.17
C LEU A 180 20.38 -18.93 -5.01
N ARG A 181 21.26 -18.95 -6.01
CA ARG A 181 21.50 -20.17 -6.80
C ARG A 181 21.93 -21.36 -5.94
N ALA A 182 22.85 -21.14 -5.01
CA ALA A 182 23.32 -22.20 -4.12
C ALA A 182 22.19 -22.75 -3.20
N LEU A 183 21.37 -21.86 -2.63
CA LEU A 183 20.25 -22.23 -1.76
C LEU A 183 19.17 -22.98 -2.54
N LEU A 184 18.81 -22.50 -3.74
CA LEU A 184 17.80 -23.13 -4.59
C LEU A 184 18.28 -24.45 -5.22
N ALA A 185 19.58 -24.60 -5.46
CA ALA A 185 20.16 -25.89 -5.87
C ALA A 185 20.08 -26.92 -4.73
N ALA A 186 20.21 -26.49 -3.48
CA ALA A 186 20.09 -27.36 -2.31
C ALA A 186 18.63 -27.67 -1.96
N ASP A 187 17.72 -26.69 -2.11
CA ASP A 187 16.28 -26.86 -1.90
C ASP A 187 15.46 -26.03 -2.92
N PRO A 188 15.09 -26.61 -4.07
CA PRO A 188 14.28 -25.92 -5.08
C PRO A 188 12.89 -25.50 -4.55
N GLY A 189 12.37 -26.17 -3.53
CA GLY A 189 11.08 -25.85 -2.92
C GLY A 189 11.00 -24.45 -2.28
N LEU A 190 12.15 -23.80 -2.04
CA LEU A 190 12.20 -22.41 -1.59
C LEU A 190 11.63 -21.45 -2.63
N ALA A 191 11.77 -21.73 -3.94
CA ALA A 191 11.25 -20.86 -5.01
C ALA A 191 9.72 -20.78 -5.04
N THR A 192 9.04 -21.84 -4.58
CA THR A 192 7.56 -21.95 -4.56
C THR A 192 6.97 -21.87 -3.15
N SER A 193 7.80 -21.54 -2.15
CA SER A 193 7.36 -21.47 -0.75
C SER A 193 6.54 -20.20 -0.50
N LEU A 194 5.66 -20.29 0.49
CA LEU A 194 5.01 -19.11 1.07
C LEU A 194 5.74 -18.73 2.37
N ILE A 195 6.23 -17.52 2.41
CA ILE A 195 6.95 -16.96 3.55
C ILE A 195 6.13 -15.77 4.04
N ASN A 196 5.55 -15.88 5.23
CA ASN A 196 4.58 -14.91 5.75
C ASN A 196 3.48 -14.62 4.69
N SER A 197 2.88 -15.67 4.15
CA SER A 197 1.83 -15.61 3.12
C SER A 197 2.25 -15.02 1.76
N ARG A 198 3.53 -14.76 1.53
CA ARG A 198 4.07 -14.14 0.31
C ARG A 198 5.00 -15.11 -0.43
N THR A 199 4.92 -15.13 -1.75
CA THR A 199 5.94 -15.84 -2.55
C THR A 199 7.27 -15.09 -2.52
N PRO A 200 8.40 -15.74 -2.85
CA PRO A 200 9.69 -15.06 -2.94
C PRO A 200 9.68 -13.86 -3.89
N LEU A 201 8.92 -13.91 -4.98
CA LEU A 201 8.80 -12.79 -5.92
C LEU A 201 8.03 -11.61 -5.31
N HIS A 202 6.99 -11.86 -4.48
CA HIS A 202 6.33 -10.80 -3.73
C HIS A 202 7.27 -10.17 -2.71
N LEU A 203 8.04 -10.98 -1.95
CA LEU A 203 9.04 -10.46 -1.01
C LEU A 203 10.12 -9.63 -1.70
N PHE A 204 10.45 -9.96 -2.94
CA PHE A 204 11.39 -9.19 -3.74
C PHE A 204 10.78 -7.89 -4.27
N ALA A 205 9.50 -7.91 -4.64
CA ALA A 205 8.74 -6.75 -5.12
C ALA A 205 8.23 -5.82 -4.00
N ASP A 206 8.26 -6.27 -2.74
CA ASP A 206 7.70 -5.55 -1.59
C ASP A 206 8.37 -4.19 -1.37
N ALA A 207 7.60 -3.23 -0.87
CA ALA A 207 8.07 -1.88 -0.61
C ALA A 207 9.40 -1.87 0.21
N PRO A 208 10.30 -0.97 -0.10
CA PRO A 208 10.21 0.12 -1.08
C PRO A 208 10.48 -0.29 -2.54
N GLY A 209 10.65 -1.59 -2.86
CA GLY A 209 11.07 -2.06 -4.18
C GLY A 209 12.53 -1.74 -4.52
N HIS A 210 12.85 -1.66 -5.83
CA HIS A 210 14.15 -1.24 -6.35
C HIS A 210 15.34 -2.04 -5.79
N ARG A 211 15.16 -3.34 -5.63
CA ARG A 211 16.21 -4.22 -5.09
C ARG A 211 17.26 -4.52 -6.15
N PRO A 212 18.52 -4.84 -5.73
CA PRO A 212 19.61 -5.08 -6.67
C PRO A 212 19.37 -6.30 -7.57
N HIS A 213 19.83 -6.22 -8.82
CA HIS A 213 19.91 -7.34 -9.77
C HIS A 213 18.56 -8.02 -10.10
N PRO A 214 17.45 -7.27 -10.36
CA PRO A 214 16.12 -7.87 -10.53
C PRO A 214 16.09 -8.90 -11.64
N ALA A 215 16.72 -8.65 -12.80
CA ALA A 215 16.72 -9.59 -13.91
C ALA A 215 17.34 -10.95 -13.54
N GLN A 216 18.47 -10.93 -12.82
CA GLN A 216 19.13 -12.16 -12.40
C GLN A 216 18.38 -12.89 -11.28
N VAL A 217 17.79 -12.15 -10.34
CA VAL A 217 17.01 -12.72 -9.23
C VAL A 217 15.75 -13.39 -9.77
N VAL A 218 14.99 -12.69 -10.61
CA VAL A 218 13.77 -13.23 -11.25
C VAL A 218 14.11 -14.47 -12.08
N ALA A 219 15.18 -14.42 -12.90
CA ALA A 219 15.61 -15.56 -13.70
C ALA A 219 15.93 -16.79 -12.83
N VAL A 220 16.69 -16.62 -11.75
CA VAL A 220 17.06 -17.73 -10.85
C VAL A 220 15.82 -18.33 -10.14
N LEU A 221 14.87 -17.50 -9.73
CA LEU A 221 13.63 -17.97 -9.14
C LEU A 221 12.75 -18.70 -10.15
N ALA A 222 12.60 -18.16 -11.36
CA ALA A 222 11.85 -18.79 -12.45
C ALA A 222 12.47 -20.12 -12.88
N GLU A 223 13.80 -20.20 -13.03
CA GLU A 223 14.55 -21.44 -13.31
C GLU A 223 14.30 -22.50 -12.23
N ALA A 224 14.11 -22.09 -10.96
CA ALA A 224 13.80 -22.97 -9.84
C ALA A 224 12.30 -23.30 -9.70
N GLY A 225 11.46 -22.79 -10.61
CA GLY A 225 10.02 -23.10 -10.68
C GLY A 225 9.10 -22.12 -9.95
N ALA A 226 9.57 -20.91 -9.64
CA ALA A 226 8.67 -19.88 -9.11
C ALA A 226 7.56 -19.55 -10.13
N ASP A 227 6.34 -19.46 -9.66
CA ASP A 227 5.21 -18.99 -10.45
C ASP A 227 5.24 -17.44 -10.47
N LEU A 228 5.36 -16.88 -11.67
CA LEU A 228 5.47 -15.43 -11.88
C LEU A 228 4.16 -14.69 -11.63
N ASP A 229 3.05 -15.41 -11.76
CA ASP A 229 1.69 -14.87 -11.63
C ASP A 229 0.98 -15.38 -10.36
N ALA A 230 1.73 -16.02 -9.45
CA ALA A 230 1.20 -16.44 -8.17
C ALA A 230 0.65 -15.26 -7.36
N HIS A 231 -0.39 -15.52 -6.57
CA HIS A 231 -0.97 -14.55 -5.66
C HIS A 231 -0.35 -14.67 -4.26
N ALA A 232 -0.30 -13.56 -3.52
CA ALA A 232 -0.03 -13.60 -2.09
C ALA A 232 -1.20 -14.26 -1.36
N ALA A 233 -0.92 -15.19 -0.42
CA ALA A 233 -1.96 -15.91 0.28
C ALA A 233 -2.61 -15.04 1.37
N GLY A 234 -3.92 -15.27 1.64
CA GLY A 234 -4.64 -14.60 2.72
C GLY A 234 -4.90 -13.11 2.52
N MET A 235 -4.70 -12.58 1.30
CA MET A 235 -5.06 -11.23 0.94
C MET A 235 -6.42 -11.21 0.22
N TRP A 236 -7.20 -10.14 0.44
CA TRP A 236 -8.50 -9.93 -0.21
C TRP A 236 -8.39 -9.62 -1.72
N HIS A 237 -7.19 -9.35 -2.22
CA HIS A 237 -6.88 -9.10 -3.63
C HIS A 237 -5.96 -10.19 -4.19
N HIS A 238 -5.97 -10.34 -5.52
CA HIS A 238 -5.19 -11.35 -6.24
C HIS A 238 -3.98 -10.74 -6.95
N GLU A 239 -3.30 -9.80 -6.29
CA GLU A 239 -2.14 -9.14 -6.88
C GLU A 239 -0.97 -10.12 -7.05
N THR A 240 -0.36 -10.06 -8.24
CA THR A 240 0.87 -10.78 -8.57
C THR A 240 2.10 -9.94 -8.24
N PRO A 241 3.31 -10.51 -8.27
CA PRO A 241 4.55 -9.72 -8.13
C PRO A 241 4.65 -8.54 -9.09
N LEU A 242 4.07 -8.66 -10.30
CA LEU A 242 4.05 -7.57 -11.28
C LEU A 242 3.15 -6.40 -10.85
N HIS A 243 2.03 -6.66 -10.16
CA HIS A 243 1.21 -5.60 -9.56
C HIS A 243 2.01 -4.82 -8.50
N TRP A 244 2.77 -5.54 -7.65
CA TRP A 244 3.58 -4.92 -6.61
C TRP A 244 4.74 -4.10 -7.18
N ALA A 245 5.43 -4.63 -8.21
CA ALA A 245 6.43 -3.87 -8.93
C ALA A 245 5.85 -2.59 -9.56
N ALA A 246 4.64 -2.70 -10.13
CA ALA A 246 3.92 -1.56 -10.71
C ALA A 246 3.50 -0.52 -9.67
N SER A 247 3.07 -0.95 -8.47
CA SER A 247 2.69 -0.06 -7.38
C SER A 247 3.88 0.66 -6.72
N ASN A 248 5.10 0.13 -6.87
CA ASN A 248 6.34 0.69 -6.34
C ASN A 248 7.16 1.50 -7.37
N ASP A 249 6.65 1.72 -8.58
CA ASP A 249 7.37 2.37 -9.71
C ASP A 249 8.69 1.66 -10.09
N ASP A 250 8.78 0.35 -9.80
CA ASP A 250 10.00 -0.46 -10.02
C ASP A 250 10.09 -0.96 -11.46
N VAL A 251 10.54 -0.07 -12.34
CA VAL A 251 10.61 -0.30 -13.78
C VAL A 251 11.57 -1.46 -14.13
N GLU A 252 12.66 -1.61 -13.38
CA GLU A 252 13.64 -2.68 -13.63
C GLU A 252 13.05 -4.04 -13.27
N LEU A 253 12.28 -4.14 -12.20
CA LEU A 253 11.60 -5.38 -11.82
C LEU A 253 10.44 -5.68 -12.76
N ILE A 254 9.67 -4.66 -13.22
CA ILE A 254 8.65 -4.83 -14.25
C ILE A 254 9.27 -5.49 -15.49
N ASP A 255 10.38 -4.96 -15.98
CA ASP A 255 11.07 -5.55 -17.13
C ASP A 255 11.52 -6.98 -16.88
N ALA A 256 12.11 -7.25 -15.72
CA ALA A 256 12.58 -8.57 -15.35
C ALA A 256 11.46 -9.62 -15.31
N LEU A 257 10.31 -9.27 -14.73
CA LEU A 257 9.14 -10.15 -14.65
C LEU A 257 8.53 -10.41 -16.02
N LEU A 258 8.38 -9.37 -16.84
CA LEU A 258 7.85 -9.50 -18.20
C LEU A 258 8.80 -10.27 -19.14
N ASP A 259 10.12 -10.09 -19.02
CA ASP A 259 11.11 -10.84 -19.77
C ASP A 259 11.13 -12.33 -19.37
N ALA A 260 10.77 -12.63 -18.13
CA ALA A 260 10.61 -14.00 -17.63
C ALA A 260 9.27 -14.63 -18.05
N GLY A 261 8.29 -13.85 -18.53
CA GLY A 261 7.01 -14.32 -19.03
C GLY A 261 5.81 -14.09 -18.13
N ALA A 262 5.90 -13.19 -17.15
CA ALA A 262 4.74 -12.77 -16.34
C ALA A 262 3.61 -12.19 -17.22
N ASP A 263 2.37 -12.45 -16.85
CA ASP A 263 1.19 -11.94 -17.57
C ASP A 263 0.96 -10.45 -17.28
N ILE A 264 1.19 -9.62 -18.30
CA ILE A 264 1.02 -8.17 -18.23
C ILE A 264 -0.45 -7.73 -18.01
N GLU A 265 -1.40 -8.59 -18.36
CA GLU A 265 -2.84 -8.34 -18.25
C GLU A 265 -3.49 -9.13 -17.10
N HIS A 266 -2.68 -9.76 -16.23
CA HIS A 266 -3.22 -10.54 -15.12
C HIS A 266 -4.16 -9.67 -14.27
N PRO A 267 -5.42 -10.08 -14.04
CA PRO A 267 -6.34 -9.35 -13.18
C PRO A 267 -5.93 -9.52 -11.69
N GLY A 268 -6.40 -8.64 -10.82
CA GLY A 268 -6.21 -8.85 -9.39
C GLY A 268 -5.73 -7.63 -8.59
N SER A 269 -5.56 -6.46 -9.25
CA SER A 269 -5.19 -5.22 -8.56
C SER A 269 -6.12 -4.93 -7.37
N SER A 270 -5.54 -4.55 -6.26
CA SER A 270 -6.26 -4.02 -5.09
C SER A 270 -7.07 -2.75 -5.42
N ILE A 271 -6.77 -2.13 -6.56
CA ILE A 271 -7.48 -0.96 -7.08
C ILE A 271 -8.31 -1.42 -8.29
N GLY A 272 -9.61 -1.66 -8.06
CA GLY A 272 -10.56 -1.99 -9.14
C GLY A 272 -10.42 -3.37 -9.79
N GLY A 273 -9.61 -4.28 -9.23
CA GLY A 273 -9.48 -5.67 -9.71
C GLY A 273 -8.79 -5.84 -11.07
N GLY A 274 -8.23 -4.78 -11.63
CA GLY A 274 -7.64 -4.75 -12.98
C GLY A 274 -6.20 -5.30 -13.05
N PRO A 275 -5.53 -5.14 -14.23
CA PRO A 275 -4.15 -5.57 -14.44
C PRO A 275 -3.13 -4.65 -13.74
N PRO A 276 -1.82 -5.00 -13.74
CA PRO A 276 -0.76 -4.19 -13.12
C PRO A 276 -0.75 -2.71 -13.51
N ALA A 277 -1.19 -2.38 -14.72
CA ALA A 277 -1.37 -0.99 -15.15
C ALA A 277 -2.41 -0.22 -14.32
N GLU A 278 -3.39 -0.90 -13.71
CA GLU A 278 -4.35 -0.29 -12.79
C GLU A 278 -3.69 0.05 -11.44
N SER A 279 -2.86 -0.85 -10.90
CA SER A 279 -2.05 -0.56 -9.71
C SER A 279 -1.13 0.65 -9.95
N ALA A 280 -0.42 0.69 -11.08
CA ALA A 280 0.41 1.84 -11.43
C ALA A 280 -0.38 3.15 -11.52
N LEU A 281 -1.56 3.13 -12.16
CA LEU A 281 -2.46 4.29 -12.26
C LEU A 281 -2.93 4.75 -10.87
N GLY A 282 -3.44 3.82 -10.07
CA GLY A 282 -4.01 4.11 -8.77
C GLY A 282 -2.99 4.70 -7.79
N TYR A 283 -1.79 4.15 -7.76
CA TYR A 283 -0.69 4.63 -6.92
C TYR A 283 0.11 5.80 -7.52
N THR A 284 -0.30 6.36 -8.67
CA THR A 284 0.38 7.49 -9.36
C THR A 284 1.80 7.18 -9.83
N GLN A 285 2.07 5.94 -10.17
CA GLN A 285 3.38 5.45 -10.59
C GLN A 285 3.55 5.61 -12.11
N TRP A 286 3.85 6.83 -12.53
CA TRP A 286 3.78 7.20 -13.95
C TRP A 286 4.88 6.55 -14.80
N LYS A 287 6.06 6.24 -14.24
CA LYS A 287 7.12 5.53 -14.98
C LYS A 287 6.72 4.07 -15.18
N ALA A 288 6.19 3.42 -14.14
CA ALA A 288 5.67 2.06 -14.23
C ALA A 288 4.54 1.96 -15.26
N LEU A 289 3.53 2.87 -15.19
CA LEU A 289 2.43 2.90 -16.14
C LEU A 289 2.92 3.08 -17.58
N ARG A 290 3.87 3.99 -17.80
CA ARG A 290 4.48 4.21 -19.13
C ARG A 290 5.24 2.97 -19.58
N ARG A 291 6.02 2.34 -18.70
CA ARG A 291 6.77 1.15 -19.05
C ARG A 291 5.87 -0.01 -19.41
N LEU A 292 4.79 -0.23 -18.65
CA LEU A 292 3.78 -1.24 -18.98
C LEU A 292 3.15 -0.97 -20.35
N TYR A 293 2.81 0.29 -20.67
CA TYR A 293 2.35 0.67 -22.02
C TYR A 293 3.37 0.33 -23.10
N GLU A 294 4.65 0.67 -22.91
CA GLU A 294 5.75 0.36 -23.86
C GLU A 294 5.95 -1.15 -24.03
N ARG A 295 5.64 -1.93 -23.00
CA ARG A 295 5.69 -3.39 -23.00
C ARG A 295 4.42 -4.05 -23.55
N GLY A 296 3.41 -3.27 -23.96
CA GLY A 296 2.22 -3.74 -24.64
C GLY A 296 0.97 -3.90 -23.77
N ALA A 297 0.96 -3.35 -22.55
CA ALA A 297 -0.25 -3.34 -21.73
C ALA A 297 -1.40 -2.59 -22.41
N THR A 298 -2.60 -3.13 -22.29
CA THR A 298 -3.84 -2.54 -22.82
C THR A 298 -4.14 -1.22 -22.11
N MET A 299 -4.39 -0.18 -22.89
CA MET A 299 -4.77 1.14 -22.38
C MET A 299 -6.25 1.36 -22.50
N ASN A 300 -6.90 1.74 -21.41
CA ASN A 300 -8.22 2.36 -21.41
C ASN A 300 -8.08 3.90 -21.49
N LEU A 301 -9.19 4.61 -21.56
CA LEU A 301 -9.20 6.07 -21.69
C LEU A 301 -8.49 6.75 -20.50
N SER A 302 -8.70 6.27 -19.28
CA SER A 302 -8.07 6.83 -18.06
C SER A 302 -6.55 6.65 -18.04
N ARG A 303 -6.05 5.47 -18.39
CA ARG A 303 -4.59 5.18 -18.44
C ARG A 303 -3.92 5.99 -19.55
N ALA A 304 -4.55 6.06 -20.73
CA ALA A 304 -4.07 6.86 -21.85
C ALA A 304 -4.07 8.37 -21.51
N ALA A 305 -5.10 8.84 -20.83
CA ALA A 305 -5.23 10.22 -20.38
C ALA A 305 -4.18 10.60 -19.33
N ALA A 306 -3.91 9.74 -18.37
CA ALA A 306 -2.88 9.95 -17.35
C ALA A 306 -1.46 10.03 -17.96
N LEU A 307 -1.19 9.29 -19.03
CA LEU A 307 0.08 9.36 -19.75
C LEU A 307 0.17 10.46 -20.80
N GLY A 308 -0.92 11.17 -21.08
CA GLY A 308 -0.96 12.23 -22.08
C GLY A 308 -0.82 11.71 -23.52
N LEU A 309 -1.24 10.47 -23.80
CA LEU A 309 -1.15 9.82 -25.11
C LEU A 309 -2.24 10.36 -26.05
N MET A 310 -2.15 11.62 -26.43
CA MET A 310 -3.19 12.34 -27.17
C MET A 310 -3.76 11.60 -28.39
N PRO A 311 -2.95 10.97 -29.27
CA PRO A 311 -3.50 10.21 -30.40
C PRO A 311 -4.42 9.07 -29.93
N LEU A 312 -3.97 8.30 -28.92
CA LEU A 312 -4.74 7.18 -28.35
C LEU A 312 -5.97 7.67 -27.57
N VAL A 313 -5.84 8.77 -26.83
CA VAL A 313 -6.98 9.40 -26.13
C VAL A 313 -8.06 9.81 -27.13
N ALA A 314 -7.67 10.42 -28.26
CA ALA A 314 -8.62 10.82 -29.31
C ALA A 314 -9.28 9.61 -29.97
N GLU A 315 -8.53 8.55 -30.22
CA GLU A 315 -9.04 7.29 -30.76
C GLU A 315 -10.04 6.66 -29.81
N LEU A 316 -9.67 6.40 -28.54
CA LEU A 316 -10.53 5.78 -27.53
C LEU A 316 -11.80 6.59 -27.26
N ALA A 317 -11.69 7.92 -27.22
CA ALA A 317 -12.85 8.81 -27.01
C ALA A 317 -13.79 8.90 -28.21
N THR A 318 -13.44 8.34 -29.39
CA THR A 318 -14.25 8.39 -30.60
C THR A 318 -14.72 7.03 -31.06
N ALA A 319 -13.91 5.97 -30.93
CA ALA A 319 -14.23 4.62 -31.37
C ALA A 319 -15.42 4.02 -30.62
N THR A 320 -15.44 4.19 -29.30
CA THR A 320 -16.58 3.87 -28.44
C THR A 320 -16.80 5.09 -27.55
N PRO A 321 -17.84 5.90 -27.81
CA PRO A 321 -18.07 7.10 -27.01
C PRO A 321 -18.17 6.74 -25.54
N PRO A 322 -17.28 7.28 -24.69
CA PRO A 322 -17.30 6.98 -23.25
C PRO A 322 -18.56 7.55 -22.63
N ASP A 323 -19.05 6.93 -21.59
CA ASP A 323 -20.10 7.51 -20.79
C ASP A 323 -19.58 8.73 -19.98
N ARG A 324 -20.48 9.39 -19.25
CA ARG A 324 -20.13 10.61 -18.51
C ARG A 324 -19.12 10.35 -17.41
N GLU A 325 -19.23 9.21 -16.75
CA GLU A 325 -18.37 8.86 -15.63
C GLU A 325 -16.96 8.48 -16.11
N GLU A 326 -16.87 7.66 -17.15
CA GLU A 326 -15.61 7.30 -17.79
C GLU A 326 -14.86 8.53 -18.32
N LEU A 327 -15.60 9.46 -18.97
CA LEU A 327 -15.01 10.70 -19.47
C LEU A 327 -14.51 11.60 -18.33
N ALA A 328 -15.28 11.72 -17.25
CA ALA A 328 -14.92 12.50 -16.08
C ALA A 328 -13.71 11.90 -15.34
N LEU A 329 -13.70 10.58 -15.15
CA LEU A 329 -12.59 9.85 -14.56
C LEU A 329 -11.29 10.02 -15.37
N ALA A 330 -11.36 9.93 -16.69
CA ALA A 330 -10.21 10.15 -17.55
C ALA A 330 -9.68 11.59 -17.44
N CYS A 331 -10.57 12.59 -17.40
CA CYS A 331 -10.20 13.98 -17.19
C CYS A 331 -9.56 14.19 -15.81
N TRP A 332 -10.13 13.59 -14.77
CA TRP A 332 -9.58 13.62 -13.41
C TRP A 332 -8.16 13.04 -13.37
N ASN A 333 -7.92 11.86 -14.00
CA ASN A 333 -6.61 11.26 -14.10
C ASN A 333 -5.60 12.11 -14.90
N ALA A 334 -6.04 12.74 -16.00
CA ALA A 334 -5.21 13.69 -16.74
C ALA A 334 -4.80 14.89 -15.87
N CYS A 335 -5.73 15.44 -15.10
CA CYS A 335 -5.48 16.55 -14.18
C CYS A 335 -4.48 16.17 -13.07
N ARG A 336 -4.69 15.01 -12.45
CA ARG A 336 -3.82 14.46 -11.41
C ARG A 336 -2.39 14.20 -11.91
N ALA A 337 -2.26 13.77 -13.17
CA ALA A 337 -0.98 13.49 -13.82
C ALA A 337 -0.33 14.72 -14.48
N GLY A 338 -0.98 15.88 -14.46
CA GLY A 338 -0.44 17.11 -15.04
C GLY A 338 -0.54 17.23 -16.55
N GLN A 339 -1.40 16.43 -17.20
CA GLN A 339 -1.56 16.36 -18.65
C GLN A 339 -2.55 17.43 -19.14
N LEU A 340 -2.12 18.67 -19.14
CA LEU A 340 -2.99 19.84 -19.43
C LEU A 340 -3.71 19.75 -20.76
N GLU A 341 -3.02 19.39 -21.84
CA GLU A 341 -3.62 19.29 -23.18
C GLU A 341 -4.70 18.22 -23.21
N THR A 342 -4.44 17.08 -22.60
CA THR A 342 -5.40 15.97 -22.49
C THR A 342 -6.61 16.37 -21.65
N ALA A 343 -6.39 17.02 -20.51
CA ALA A 343 -7.47 17.51 -19.66
C ALA A 343 -8.38 18.50 -20.39
N ARG A 344 -7.79 19.46 -21.12
CA ARG A 344 -8.55 20.41 -21.97
C ARG A 344 -9.33 19.72 -23.08
N TYR A 345 -8.72 18.75 -23.73
CA TYR A 345 -9.39 17.99 -24.79
C TYR A 345 -10.61 17.24 -24.25
N LEU A 346 -10.47 16.53 -23.12
CA LEU A 346 -11.56 15.80 -22.50
C LEU A 346 -12.66 16.71 -21.96
N ALA A 347 -12.33 17.85 -21.36
CA ALA A 347 -13.28 18.88 -20.95
C ALA A 347 -14.04 19.46 -22.15
N GLY A 348 -13.35 19.71 -23.26
CA GLY A 348 -13.98 20.15 -24.53
C GLY A 348 -14.93 19.12 -25.13
N ARG A 349 -14.83 17.86 -24.73
CA ARG A 349 -15.76 16.77 -25.07
C ARG A 349 -16.88 16.56 -24.05
N GLY A 350 -16.93 17.37 -23.02
CA GLY A 350 -17.99 17.37 -22.01
C GLY A 350 -17.63 16.63 -20.72
N ALA A 351 -16.35 16.37 -20.48
CA ALA A 351 -15.94 15.87 -19.16
C ALA A 351 -16.29 16.90 -18.07
N ASP A 352 -16.88 16.43 -16.99
CA ASP A 352 -17.24 17.26 -15.85
C ASP A 352 -15.96 17.62 -15.05
N ILE A 353 -15.57 18.89 -15.08
CA ILE A 353 -14.39 19.40 -14.34
C ILE A 353 -14.63 19.58 -12.86
N ASP A 354 -15.87 19.40 -12.40
CA ASP A 354 -16.28 19.39 -10.98
C ASP A 354 -16.65 17.99 -10.48
N TRP A 355 -16.47 16.96 -11.32
CA TRP A 355 -16.71 15.58 -10.92
C TRP A 355 -15.93 15.21 -9.65
N ARG A 356 -16.57 14.47 -8.75
CA ARG A 356 -15.96 14.06 -7.48
C ARG A 356 -15.63 12.57 -7.52
N ALA A 357 -14.38 12.25 -7.30
CA ALA A 357 -13.94 10.86 -7.18
C ALA A 357 -14.66 10.17 -6.01
N PRO A 358 -15.41 9.07 -6.23
CA PRO A 358 -16.26 8.47 -5.19
C PRO A 358 -15.49 8.02 -3.95
N TRP A 359 -14.23 7.59 -4.13
CA TRP A 359 -13.37 7.06 -3.07
C TRP A 359 -12.69 8.16 -2.21
N SER A 360 -12.52 9.38 -2.72
CA SER A 360 -11.80 10.45 -2.01
C SER A 360 -12.58 11.74 -1.87
N GLY A 361 -13.65 11.92 -2.66
CA GLY A 361 -14.38 13.18 -2.77
C GLY A 361 -13.61 14.31 -3.48
N GLN A 362 -12.38 14.05 -3.96
CA GLN A 362 -11.55 15.05 -4.65
C GLN A 362 -12.09 15.39 -6.03
N THR A 363 -12.13 16.68 -6.35
CA THR A 363 -12.37 17.16 -7.71
C THR A 363 -11.08 17.12 -8.55
N PRO A 364 -11.13 17.28 -9.89
CA PRO A 364 -9.94 17.46 -10.73
C PRO A 364 -9.00 18.57 -10.22
N LEU A 365 -9.57 19.66 -9.69
CA LEU A 365 -8.78 20.77 -9.14
C LEU A 365 -8.04 20.33 -7.85
N ASP A 366 -8.70 19.58 -6.96
CA ASP A 366 -8.08 19.10 -5.74
C ASP A 366 -6.97 18.09 -6.03
N ALA A 367 -7.22 17.15 -6.95
CA ALA A 367 -6.24 16.16 -7.39
C ALA A 367 -4.99 16.81 -8.03
N ALA A 368 -5.20 17.86 -8.84
CA ALA A 368 -4.11 18.60 -9.43
C ALA A 368 -3.30 19.42 -8.39
N ARG A 369 -3.97 19.96 -7.37
CA ARG A 369 -3.31 20.66 -6.25
C ARG A 369 -2.48 19.71 -5.41
N ASP A 370 -3.05 18.55 -5.04
CA ASP A 370 -2.37 17.50 -4.29
C ASP A 370 -1.06 17.05 -4.96
N LYS A 371 -1.09 16.92 -6.28
CA LYS A 371 0.07 16.53 -7.09
C LYS A 371 0.91 17.72 -7.61
N HIS A 372 0.66 18.94 -7.14
CA HIS A 372 1.39 20.17 -7.49
C HIS A 372 1.42 20.48 -8.99
N GLN A 373 0.36 20.15 -9.72
CA GLN A 373 0.26 20.34 -11.17
C GLN A 373 -0.11 21.78 -11.54
N ARG A 374 0.82 22.72 -11.39
CA ARG A 374 0.59 24.16 -11.45
C ARG A 374 -0.15 24.64 -12.70
N ALA A 375 0.21 24.10 -13.88
CA ALA A 375 -0.41 24.51 -15.14
C ALA A 375 -1.89 24.07 -15.23
N VAL A 376 -2.18 22.86 -14.73
CA VAL A 376 -3.54 22.32 -14.65
C VAL A 376 -4.37 23.09 -13.63
N VAL A 377 -3.79 23.38 -12.45
CA VAL A 377 -4.46 24.18 -11.40
C VAL A 377 -4.84 25.57 -11.94
N ALA A 378 -3.92 26.26 -12.63
CA ALA A 378 -4.20 27.56 -13.22
C ALA A 378 -5.37 27.48 -14.22
N TRP A 379 -5.32 26.55 -15.15
CA TRP A 379 -6.37 26.36 -16.14
C TRP A 379 -7.72 26.01 -15.50
N LEU A 380 -7.78 25.09 -14.54
CA LEU A 380 -9.03 24.71 -13.87
C LEU A 380 -9.63 25.90 -13.10
N THR A 381 -8.79 26.70 -12.42
CA THR A 381 -9.24 27.91 -11.72
C THR A 381 -9.81 28.95 -12.70
N GLU A 382 -9.13 29.20 -13.83
CA GLU A 382 -9.61 30.09 -14.90
C GLU A 382 -10.91 29.59 -15.54
N SER A 383 -11.11 28.27 -15.58
CA SER A 383 -12.32 27.62 -16.10
C SER A 383 -13.48 27.59 -15.09
N GLY A 384 -13.28 28.12 -13.88
CA GLY A 384 -14.30 28.17 -12.81
C GLY A 384 -14.54 26.87 -12.09
N ALA A 385 -13.58 25.91 -12.14
CA ALA A 385 -13.71 24.65 -11.44
C ALA A 385 -13.73 24.83 -9.91
N SER A 386 -14.57 24.05 -9.26
CA SER A 386 -14.79 24.08 -7.80
C SER A 386 -13.84 23.13 -7.06
N SER A 387 -13.48 23.48 -5.82
CA SER A 387 -12.82 22.56 -4.88
C SER A 387 -13.87 21.69 -4.18
N GLY A 388 -13.54 20.42 -3.94
CA GLY A 388 -14.37 19.52 -3.15
C GLY A 388 -14.30 19.76 -1.65
N ALA A 389 -13.26 20.45 -1.18
CA ALA A 389 -13.11 20.86 0.21
C ALA A 389 -13.99 22.11 0.46
N GLY A 390 -15.23 21.87 0.87
CA GLY A 390 -16.20 22.85 1.34
C GLY A 390 -16.85 22.34 2.59
#